data_9156179b0f18ef2425294e4097a4cafe
#
_entry.id   9156179b0f18ef2425294e4097a4cafe
#
_cell.length_a   1.000
_cell.length_b   1.000
_cell.length_c   1.000
_cell.angle_alpha   90.00
_cell.angle_beta   90.00
_cell.angle_gamma   90.00
#
_symmetry.space_group_name_H-M   'P 1'
#
loop_
_entity.id
_entity.type
_entity.pdbx_description
1 polymer ?
#
loop_
_entity_poly.entity_id
_entity_poly.type
_entity_poly.pdbx_seq_one_letter_code
_entity_poly.pdbx_strand_id
1 'polypeptide(L)'
;MQWAGVGMWMVFGLSACSPTKTEIGNLNVIPQPQEVSQDIQAHPFVINPQTGIVYPEGNEKLQRTAEFLASYIKEATGITVRTTTEAAKKNSIILAVDSSITNKEGYQLEVTSENIHLNGGSESGVFYGMQTLYKALPLTKNKQVSAAIPVGTVNDYPRFGYRGFMVDVGRHYFPVSYLKQIIDMLALHNINYFHWHLTEDQGWRIEIKKYPKLTEIGSIRPRTLIDRETQTYDETPHSGFYT
;
A
#
# COMPACT_ATOMS: atom_id res chain seq x y z
N MET A 1 -14.13 77.68 11.71
CA MET A 1 -14.63 76.36 11.36
C MET A 1 -13.53 75.63 10.59
N GLN A 2 -12.76 74.77 11.27
CA GLN A 2 -11.69 73.94 10.66
C GLN A 2 -12.21 72.52 10.54
N TRP A 3 -12.19 72.00 9.34
CA TRP A 3 -12.51 70.58 9.05
C TRP A 3 -11.22 69.80 9.06
N ALA A 4 -11.09 68.85 10.01
CA ALA A 4 -9.99 67.87 10.03
C ALA A 4 -10.43 66.66 9.21
N GLY A 5 -9.75 66.43 8.09
CA GLY A 5 -9.91 65.22 7.26
C GLY A 5 -9.18 64.05 7.89
N VAL A 6 -9.92 63.01 8.28
CA VAL A 6 -9.34 61.70 8.72
C VAL A 6 -9.07 60.84 7.50
N GLY A 7 -7.80 60.73 7.14
CA GLY A 7 -7.34 59.81 6.10
C GLY A 7 -7.32 58.38 6.61
N MET A 8 -8.19 57.50 6.05
CA MET A 8 -8.23 56.05 6.33
C MET A 8 -7.18 55.36 5.46
N TRP A 9 -6.08 54.92 6.08
CA TRP A 9 -5.08 54.09 5.43
C TRP A 9 -5.57 52.66 5.38
N MET A 10 -5.94 52.15 4.16
CA MET A 10 -6.15 50.73 3.94
C MET A 10 -4.78 50.03 3.88
N VAL A 11 -4.46 49.25 4.91
CA VAL A 11 -3.34 48.33 4.89
C VAL A 11 -3.74 47.07 4.10
N PHE A 12 -3.30 47.01 2.84
CA PHE A 12 -3.37 45.76 2.08
C PHE A 12 -2.34 44.79 2.67
N GLY A 13 -2.83 43.84 3.49
CA GLY A 13 -2.01 42.70 3.93
C GLY A 13 -1.65 41.83 2.74
N LEU A 14 -0.42 41.91 2.28
CA LEU A 14 0.18 40.94 1.38
C LEU A 14 0.32 39.64 2.18
N SER A 15 -0.59 38.69 2.02
CA SER A 15 -0.39 37.33 2.46
C SER A 15 0.77 36.73 1.67
N ALA A 16 1.97 36.78 2.25
CA ALA A 16 3.12 36.06 1.74
C ALA A 16 2.80 34.57 1.80
N CYS A 17 2.55 33.95 0.64
CA CYS A 17 2.45 32.51 0.50
C CYS A 17 3.85 31.94 0.81
N SER A 18 4.05 31.42 2.01
CA SER A 18 5.31 30.75 2.35
C SER A 18 5.49 29.57 1.39
N PRO A 19 6.69 29.38 0.80
CA PRO A 19 6.92 28.25 -0.11
C PRO A 19 6.65 26.95 0.66
N THR A 20 5.75 26.13 0.13
CA THR A 20 5.41 24.82 0.69
C THR A 20 6.67 23.96 0.60
N LYS A 21 7.20 23.50 1.73
CA LYS A 21 8.33 22.59 1.75
C LYS A 21 7.94 21.32 0.99
N THR A 22 8.78 20.88 0.05
CA THR A 22 8.58 19.62 -0.67
C THR A 22 9.44 18.55 -0.01
N GLU A 23 8.80 17.44 0.38
CA GLU A 23 9.50 16.23 0.81
C GLU A 23 9.59 15.27 -0.36
N ILE A 24 10.82 14.82 -0.62
CA ILE A 24 11.13 13.92 -1.72
C ILE A 24 11.32 12.51 -1.15
N GLY A 25 10.65 11.55 -1.74
CA GLY A 25 10.77 10.13 -1.42
C GLY A 25 12.08 9.52 -1.93
N ASN A 26 12.13 8.19 -1.95
CA ASN A 26 13.34 7.45 -2.33
C ASN A 26 12.97 6.15 -3.06
N LEU A 27 13.55 5.92 -4.24
CA LEU A 27 13.33 4.71 -5.02
C LEU A 27 14.10 3.48 -4.47
N ASN A 28 15.07 3.67 -3.58
CA ASN A 28 15.77 2.59 -2.89
C ASN A 28 14.91 2.07 -1.73
N VAL A 29 14.04 1.12 -2.01
CA VAL A 29 13.06 0.57 -1.07
C VAL A 29 13.41 -0.85 -0.62
N ILE A 30 12.69 -1.38 0.36
CA ILE A 30 12.81 -2.77 0.83
C ILE A 30 11.48 -3.52 0.57
N PRO A 31 11.48 -4.71 -0.06
CA PRO A 31 12.64 -5.43 -0.64
C PRO A 31 13.35 -4.58 -1.69
N GLN A 32 14.69 -4.74 -1.77
CA GLN A 32 15.48 -3.99 -2.74
C GLN A 32 15.20 -4.50 -4.16
N PRO A 33 14.80 -3.61 -5.09
CA PRO A 33 14.64 -3.98 -6.48
C PRO A 33 15.97 -4.41 -7.14
N GLN A 34 15.88 -5.15 -8.23
CA GLN A 34 17.08 -5.65 -8.96
C GLN A 34 17.94 -4.50 -9.49
N GLU A 35 17.30 -3.49 -10.07
CA GLU A 35 17.97 -2.32 -10.63
C GLU A 35 17.23 -1.03 -10.23
N VAL A 36 17.96 -0.07 -9.71
CA VAL A 36 17.46 1.26 -9.37
C VAL A 36 18.42 2.32 -9.90
N SER A 37 17.88 3.29 -10.62
CA SER A 37 18.57 4.54 -10.97
C SER A 37 17.75 5.71 -10.47
N GLN A 38 18.40 6.69 -9.83
CA GLN A 38 17.73 7.85 -9.26
C GLN A 38 18.57 9.09 -9.49
N ASP A 39 17.96 10.14 -10.06
CA ASP A 39 18.57 11.45 -10.23
C ASP A 39 17.97 12.44 -9.22
N ILE A 40 18.69 12.70 -8.15
CA ILE A 40 18.30 13.63 -7.09
C ILE A 40 18.49 15.11 -7.47
N GLN A 41 19.14 15.41 -8.58
CA GLN A 41 19.33 16.77 -9.09
C GLN A 41 18.24 17.19 -10.06
N ALA A 42 17.53 16.23 -10.67
CA ALA A 42 16.41 16.50 -11.54
C ALA A 42 15.17 16.99 -10.74
N HIS A 43 14.32 17.79 -11.40
CA HIS A 43 13.04 18.17 -10.79
C HIS A 43 12.17 16.95 -10.57
N PRO A 44 11.77 16.63 -9.32
CA PRO A 44 11.00 15.43 -9.01
C PRO A 44 9.57 15.51 -9.55
N PHE A 45 8.90 14.35 -9.65
CA PHE A 45 7.46 14.31 -9.87
C PHE A 45 6.72 14.74 -8.61
N VAL A 46 5.96 15.84 -8.69
CA VAL A 46 5.21 16.37 -7.54
C VAL A 46 3.78 15.86 -7.56
N ILE A 47 3.40 15.15 -6.49
CA ILE A 47 2.03 14.67 -6.28
C ILE A 47 1.19 15.83 -5.75
N ASN A 48 0.04 16.06 -6.38
CA ASN A 48 -0.92 17.09 -5.99
C ASN A 48 -2.37 16.62 -6.27
N PRO A 49 -3.40 17.35 -5.84
CA PRO A 49 -4.80 16.94 -6.03
C PRO A 49 -5.25 16.77 -7.50
N GLN A 50 -4.49 17.33 -8.46
CA GLN A 50 -4.76 17.17 -9.89
C GLN A 50 -4.08 15.90 -10.46
N THR A 51 -3.19 15.25 -9.72
CA THR A 51 -2.56 14.00 -10.14
C THR A 51 -3.62 12.95 -10.44
N GLY A 52 -3.57 12.35 -11.63
CA GLY A 52 -4.44 11.27 -12.05
C GLY A 52 -3.70 9.93 -12.04
N ILE A 53 -4.30 8.90 -11.46
CA ILE A 53 -3.84 7.51 -11.63
C ILE A 53 -4.64 6.90 -12.76
N VAL A 54 -3.95 6.58 -13.85
CA VAL A 54 -4.55 6.15 -15.10
C VAL A 54 -4.43 4.64 -15.25
N TYR A 55 -5.52 3.99 -15.64
CA TYR A 55 -5.55 2.56 -15.93
C TYR A 55 -6.35 2.28 -17.21
N PRO A 56 -6.08 1.19 -17.94
CA PRO A 56 -6.81 0.84 -19.15
C PRO A 56 -8.29 0.57 -18.87
N GLU A 57 -9.18 1.13 -19.72
CA GLU A 57 -10.61 0.86 -19.64
C GLU A 57 -10.91 -0.64 -19.73
N GLY A 58 -11.85 -1.13 -18.92
CA GLY A 58 -12.25 -2.53 -18.87
C GLY A 58 -11.30 -3.46 -18.10
N ASN A 59 -10.15 -2.97 -17.60
CA ASN A 59 -9.26 -3.79 -16.77
C ASN A 59 -9.55 -3.57 -15.26
N GLU A 60 -10.48 -4.36 -14.73
CA GLU A 60 -10.88 -4.28 -13.31
C GLU A 60 -9.73 -4.52 -12.31
N LYS A 61 -8.72 -5.33 -12.68
CA LYS A 61 -7.59 -5.60 -11.78
C LYS A 61 -6.69 -4.37 -11.66
N LEU A 62 -6.41 -3.70 -12.78
CA LEU A 62 -5.64 -2.45 -12.77
C LEU A 62 -6.44 -1.30 -12.17
N GLN A 63 -7.77 -1.27 -12.34
CA GLN A 63 -8.63 -0.34 -11.62
C GLN A 63 -8.44 -0.48 -10.10
N ARG A 64 -8.53 -1.70 -9.56
CA ARG A 64 -8.31 -1.95 -8.12
C ARG A 64 -6.91 -1.56 -7.67
N THR A 65 -5.89 -1.83 -8.49
CA THR A 65 -4.51 -1.41 -8.22
C THR A 65 -4.39 0.11 -8.15
N ALA A 66 -5.06 0.84 -9.06
CA ALA A 66 -5.12 2.30 -9.04
C ALA A 66 -5.83 2.85 -7.78
N GLU A 67 -6.92 2.22 -7.36
CA GLU A 67 -7.66 2.56 -6.14
C GLU A 67 -6.82 2.32 -4.88
N PHE A 68 -6.06 1.22 -4.81
CA PHE A 68 -5.09 0.98 -3.72
C PHE A 68 -4.02 2.06 -3.69
N LEU A 69 -3.43 2.39 -4.84
CA LEU A 69 -2.40 3.44 -4.91
C LEU A 69 -2.95 4.80 -4.46
N ALA A 70 -4.17 5.15 -4.86
CA ALA A 70 -4.83 6.38 -4.41
C ALA A 70 -5.01 6.41 -2.88
N SER A 71 -5.41 5.28 -2.29
CA SER A 71 -5.49 5.12 -0.83
C SER A 71 -4.14 5.28 -0.15
N TYR A 72 -3.10 4.66 -0.67
CA TYR A 72 -1.75 4.72 -0.11
C TYR A 72 -1.14 6.13 -0.21
N ILE A 73 -1.35 6.83 -1.33
CA ILE A 73 -0.95 8.23 -1.46
C ILE A 73 -1.65 9.09 -0.41
N LYS A 74 -2.95 8.91 -0.23
CA LYS A 74 -3.71 9.64 0.79
C LYS A 74 -3.23 9.34 2.21
N GLU A 75 -2.92 8.08 2.51
CA GLU A 75 -2.42 7.67 3.82
C GLU A 75 -1.03 8.27 4.11
N ALA A 76 -0.10 8.15 3.16
CA ALA A 76 1.28 8.60 3.32
C ALA A 76 1.42 10.14 3.32
N THR A 77 0.61 10.84 2.51
CA THR A 77 0.82 12.27 2.21
C THR A 77 -0.36 13.17 2.62
N GLY A 78 -1.53 12.60 2.86
CA GLY A 78 -2.78 13.34 3.06
C GLY A 78 -3.39 13.91 1.76
N ILE A 79 -2.76 13.69 0.59
CA ILE A 79 -3.23 14.18 -0.70
C ILE A 79 -4.23 13.19 -1.28
N THR A 80 -5.40 13.67 -1.70
CA THR A 80 -6.38 12.85 -2.42
C THR A 80 -6.15 13.03 -3.92
N VAL A 81 -5.91 11.93 -4.62
CA VAL A 81 -5.75 11.86 -6.08
C VAL A 81 -6.94 11.12 -6.69
N ARG A 82 -7.18 11.33 -7.99
CA ARG A 82 -8.28 10.64 -8.70
C ARG A 82 -7.76 9.43 -9.48
N THR A 83 -8.62 8.43 -9.68
CA THR A 83 -8.41 7.35 -10.63
C THR A 83 -9.22 7.63 -11.90
N THR A 84 -8.69 7.29 -13.08
CA THR A 84 -9.30 7.60 -14.36
C THR A 84 -8.80 6.67 -15.46
N THR A 85 -9.55 6.55 -16.55
CA THR A 85 -9.12 5.85 -17.77
C THR A 85 -8.50 6.80 -18.81
N GLU A 86 -8.58 8.11 -18.58
CA GLU A 86 -8.05 9.14 -19.47
C GLU A 86 -6.76 9.76 -18.92
N ALA A 87 -5.68 9.66 -19.69
CA ALA A 87 -4.41 10.28 -19.34
C ALA A 87 -4.39 11.76 -19.72
N ALA A 88 -3.98 12.61 -18.76
CA ALA A 88 -3.55 13.97 -19.08
C ALA A 88 -2.14 13.95 -19.68
N LYS A 89 -1.77 15.01 -20.39
CA LYS A 89 -0.39 15.12 -20.95
C LYS A 89 0.68 15.10 -19.88
N LYS A 90 0.38 15.66 -18.71
CA LYS A 90 1.27 15.77 -17.55
C LYS A 90 0.53 15.44 -16.27
N ASN A 91 1.28 15.16 -15.21
CA ASN A 91 0.78 14.89 -13.87
C ASN A 91 -0.08 13.64 -13.78
N SER A 92 0.37 12.57 -14.45
CA SER A 92 -0.29 11.26 -14.48
C SER A 92 0.64 10.17 -13.97
N ILE A 93 0.07 9.21 -13.22
CA ILE A 93 0.67 7.92 -12.88
C ILE A 93 -0.05 6.89 -13.76
N ILE A 94 0.64 6.34 -14.73
CA ILE A 94 0.05 5.50 -15.79
C ILE A 94 0.39 4.04 -15.52
N LEU A 95 -0.64 3.22 -15.32
CA LEU A 95 -0.53 1.79 -15.09
C LEU A 95 -0.84 1.03 -16.37
N ALA A 96 0.05 0.14 -16.79
CA ALA A 96 -0.17 -0.67 -17.99
C ALA A 96 0.44 -2.07 -17.86
N VAL A 97 -0.10 -3.02 -18.62
CA VAL A 97 0.52 -4.33 -18.86
C VAL A 97 1.32 -4.24 -20.14
N ASP A 98 2.60 -4.63 -20.07
CA ASP A 98 3.51 -4.70 -21.21
C ASP A 98 3.94 -6.14 -21.44
N SER A 99 3.50 -6.73 -22.55
CA SER A 99 3.82 -8.11 -22.91
C SER A 99 5.30 -8.34 -23.26
N SER A 100 6.07 -7.28 -23.48
CA SER A 100 7.52 -7.37 -23.70
C SER A 100 8.28 -7.73 -22.42
N ILE A 101 7.70 -7.46 -21.24
CA ILE A 101 8.24 -7.88 -19.95
C ILE A 101 7.93 -9.37 -19.76
N THR A 102 8.93 -10.22 -19.93
CA THR A 102 8.76 -11.68 -19.96
C THR A 102 8.38 -12.29 -18.63
N ASN A 103 8.89 -11.74 -17.52
CA ASN A 103 8.50 -12.18 -16.19
C ASN A 103 7.12 -11.61 -15.82
N LYS A 104 6.15 -12.49 -15.55
CA LYS A 104 4.76 -12.07 -15.26
C LYS A 104 4.61 -11.27 -13.97
N GLU A 105 5.52 -11.43 -13.02
CA GLU A 105 5.57 -10.64 -11.78
C GLU A 105 6.62 -9.50 -11.87
N GLY A 106 7.33 -9.38 -13.00
CA GLY A 106 8.27 -8.29 -13.24
C GLY A 106 7.57 -6.98 -13.62
N TYR A 107 8.26 -5.87 -13.37
CA TYR A 107 7.78 -4.53 -13.70
C TYR A 107 8.92 -3.56 -14.01
N GLN A 108 8.57 -2.51 -14.72
CA GLN A 108 9.38 -1.33 -14.98
C GLN A 108 8.65 -0.09 -14.48
N LEU A 109 9.30 0.68 -13.65
CA LEU A 109 8.81 1.96 -13.15
C LEU A 109 9.73 3.05 -13.69
N GLU A 110 9.18 4.00 -14.42
CA GLU A 110 9.88 5.19 -14.90
C GLU A 110 9.24 6.42 -14.29
N VAL A 111 10.02 7.24 -13.63
CA VAL A 111 9.61 8.50 -13.03
C VAL A 111 10.29 9.63 -13.78
N THR A 112 9.50 10.47 -14.40
CA THR A 112 9.93 11.76 -14.97
C THR A 112 9.37 12.91 -14.15
N SER A 113 9.77 14.14 -14.40
CA SER A 113 9.16 15.31 -13.74
C SER A 113 7.70 15.55 -14.13
N GLU A 114 7.25 14.96 -15.23
CA GLU A 114 5.91 15.18 -15.79
C GLU A 114 4.95 14.02 -15.50
N ASN A 115 5.43 12.77 -15.57
CA ASN A 115 4.60 11.56 -15.42
C ASN A 115 5.39 10.43 -14.77
N ILE A 116 4.64 9.48 -14.23
CA ILE A 116 5.14 8.18 -13.79
C ILE A 116 4.52 7.12 -14.69
N HIS A 117 5.35 6.24 -15.27
CA HIS A 117 4.93 5.08 -16.04
C HIS A 117 5.26 3.80 -15.24
N LEU A 118 4.26 2.99 -15.00
CA LEU A 118 4.40 1.70 -14.33
C LEU A 118 3.87 0.60 -15.25
N ASN A 119 4.80 -0.15 -15.85
CA ASN A 119 4.53 -1.25 -16.76
C ASN A 119 4.84 -2.58 -16.08
N GLY A 120 3.92 -3.52 -16.09
CA GLY A 120 4.12 -4.87 -15.55
C GLY A 120 4.00 -5.94 -16.63
N GLY A 121 4.71 -7.06 -16.48
CA GLY A 121 4.55 -8.23 -17.36
C GLY A 121 3.17 -8.90 -17.24
N SER A 122 2.42 -8.55 -16.22
CA SER A 122 1.00 -8.83 -16.00
C SER A 122 0.44 -7.83 -14.98
N GLU A 123 -0.84 -7.94 -14.63
CA GLU A 123 -1.45 -7.14 -13.55
C GLU A 123 -0.76 -7.36 -12.20
N SER A 124 -0.21 -8.56 -11.96
CA SER A 124 0.58 -8.84 -10.74
C SER A 124 1.89 -8.05 -10.72
N GLY A 125 2.58 -7.95 -11.86
CA GLY A 125 3.78 -7.11 -12.00
C GLY A 125 3.47 -5.64 -11.72
N VAL A 126 2.36 -5.11 -12.26
CA VAL A 126 1.90 -3.74 -11.97
C VAL A 126 1.62 -3.57 -10.47
N PHE A 127 1.01 -4.56 -9.83
CA PHE A 127 0.74 -4.53 -8.39
C PHE A 127 2.04 -4.44 -7.57
N TYR A 128 3.08 -5.22 -7.90
CA TYR A 128 4.36 -5.15 -7.20
C TYR A 128 5.11 -3.84 -7.45
N GLY A 129 5.04 -3.31 -8.67
CA GLY A 129 5.57 -1.99 -8.96
C GLY A 129 4.83 -0.87 -8.22
N MET A 130 3.52 -1.00 -8.05
CA MET A 130 2.71 -0.10 -7.23
C MET A 130 3.15 -0.16 -5.75
N GLN A 131 3.46 -1.35 -5.21
CA GLN A 131 4.02 -1.48 -3.85
C GLN A 131 5.38 -0.79 -3.72
N THR A 132 6.21 -0.85 -4.76
CA THR A 132 7.47 -0.11 -4.79
C THR A 132 7.24 1.39 -4.81
N LEU A 133 6.32 1.89 -5.64
CA LEU A 133 5.96 3.30 -5.69
C LEU A 133 5.39 3.78 -4.34
N TYR A 134 4.56 2.98 -3.68
CA TYR A 134 4.05 3.30 -2.34
C TYR A 134 5.17 3.45 -1.31
N LYS A 135 6.11 2.51 -1.27
CA LYS A 135 7.27 2.56 -0.36
C LYS A 135 8.22 3.73 -0.68
N ALA A 136 8.23 4.18 -1.94
CA ALA A 136 9.02 5.33 -2.36
C ALA A 136 8.41 6.68 -1.96
N LEU A 137 7.14 6.73 -1.52
CA LEU A 137 6.50 7.97 -1.09
C LEU A 137 7.17 8.52 0.18
N PRO A 138 7.30 9.84 0.31
CA PRO A 138 7.68 10.45 1.57
C PRO A 138 6.54 10.28 2.59
N LEU A 139 6.87 9.93 3.83
CA LEU A 139 5.91 9.85 4.93
C LEU A 139 5.71 11.24 5.52
N THR A 140 4.86 12.03 4.89
CA THR A 140 4.55 13.38 5.37
C THR A 140 3.11 13.44 5.89
N LYS A 141 2.95 13.52 7.21
CA LYS A 141 1.63 13.74 7.84
C LYS A 141 1.23 15.20 7.89
N ASN A 142 2.12 16.11 7.48
CA ASN A 142 1.87 17.55 7.50
C ASN A 142 1.27 17.98 6.16
N LYS A 143 -0.01 18.36 6.14
CA LYS A 143 -0.73 18.85 4.95
C LYS A 143 -0.15 20.11 4.31
N GLN A 144 0.83 20.78 4.94
CA GLN A 144 1.54 21.93 4.42
C GLN A 144 2.80 21.56 3.63
N VAL A 145 3.05 20.27 3.46
CA VAL A 145 4.24 19.73 2.76
C VAL A 145 3.79 19.06 1.48
N SER A 146 4.41 19.41 0.36
CA SER A 146 4.19 18.69 -0.91
C SER A 146 4.97 17.38 -0.89
N ALA A 147 4.38 16.31 -1.44
CA ALA A 147 5.02 15.04 -1.63
C ALA A 147 5.55 14.91 -3.06
N ALA A 148 6.77 14.40 -3.21
CA ALA A 148 7.38 14.22 -4.52
C ALA A 148 8.14 12.88 -4.60
N ILE A 149 8.24 12.33 -5.80
CA ILE A 149 9.04 11.14 -6.13
C ILE A 149 10.23 11.60 -6.99
N PRO A 150 11.46 11.17 -6.68
CA PRO A 150 12.63 11.56 -7.48
C PRO A 150 12.55 10.94 -8.88
N VAL A 151 13.10 11.67 -9.85
CA VAL A 151 13.27 11.14 -11.23
C VAL A 151 14.16 9.91 -11.19
N GLY A 152 13.81 8.90 -11.97
CA GLY A 152 14.58 7.66 -12.02
C GLY A 152 13.83 6.49 -12.62
N THR A 153 14.47 5.34 -12.57
CA THR A 153 13.92 4.09 -13.08
C THR A 153 14.12 2.97 -12.08
N VAL A 154 13.16 2.05 -12.05
CA VAL A 154 13.26 0.79 -11.31
C VAL A 154 12.90 -0.34 -12.28
N ASN A 155 13.80 -1.33 -12.43
CA ASN A 155 13.50 -2.59 -13.09
C ASN A 155 13.58 -3.70 -12.04
N ASP A 156 12.51 -4.44 -11.87
CA ASP A 156 12.46 -5.47 -10.86
C ASP A 156 11.64 -6.69 -11.30
N TYR A 157 12.03 -7.83 -10.78
CA TYR A 157 11.31 -9.09 -10.88
C TYR A 157 11.69 -9.99 -9.71
N PRO A 158 10.81 -10.89 -9.26
CA PRO A 158 11.10 -11.73 -8.12
C PRO A 158 12.20 -12.75 -8.44
N ARG A 159 13.12 -12.92 -7.52
CA ARG A 159 14.17 -13.94 -7.59
C ARG A 159 13.62 -15.36 -7.42
N PHE A 160 12.55 -15.51 -6.60
CA PHE A 160 11.89 -16.78 -6.33
C PHE A 160 10.43 -16.71 -6.73
N GLY A 161 9.94 -17.73 -7.46
CA GLY A 161 8.53 -17.84 -7.86
C GLY A 161 7.59 -18.13 -6.69
N TYR A 162 8.07 -18.79 -5.62
CA TYR A 162 7.34 -19.02 -4.39
C TYR A 162 7.87 -18.14 -3.27
N ARG A 163 6.99 -17.28 -2.73
CA ARG A 163 7.27 -16.41 -1.58
C ARG A 163 6.08 -16.52 -0.63
N GLY A 164 6.16 -17.52 0.24
CA GLY A 164 5.04 -17.93 1.11
C GLY A 164 5.19 -17.47 2.55
N PHE A 165 4.05 -17.24 3.19
CA PHE A 165 3.94 -17.00 4.61
C PHE A 165 2.76 -17.79 5.19
N MET A 166 2.95 -18.42 6.34
CA MET A 166 1.91 -19.21 6.99
C MET A 166 1.53 -18.59 8.33
N VAL A 167 0.21 -18.51 8.58
CA VAL A 167 -0.34 -18.14 9.89
C VAL A 167 -1.13 -19.32 10.44
N ASP A 168 -0.72 -19.78 11.60
CA ASP A 168 -1.43 -20.82 12.34
C ASP A 168 -2.47 -20.17 13.27
N VAL A 169 -3.73 -20.26 12.87
CA VAL A 169 -4.87 -19.80 13.69
C VAL A 169 -5.56 -20.98 14.41
N GLY A 170 -5.17 -22.21 14.12
CA GLY A 170 -5.64 -23.41 14.81
C GLY A 170 -5.20 -23.42 16.26
N ARG A 171 -3.89 -23.21 16.53
CA ARG A 171 -3.36 -23.15 17.89
C ARG A 171 -3.79 -21.89 18.63
N HIS A 172 -3.76 -20.73 17.96
CA HIS A 172 -4.25 -19.47 18.54
C HIS A 172 -5.10 -18.72 17.52
N TYR A 173 -6.35 -18.44 17.89
CA TYR A 173 -7.25 -17.64 17.08
C TYR A 173 -6.80 -16.17 17.05
N PHE A 174 -6.75 -15.57 15.85
CA PHE A 174 -6.55 -14.15 15.66
C PHE A 174 -7.79 -13.51 15.03
N PRO A 175 -8.19 -12.30 15.44
CA PRO A 175 -9.33 -11.62 14.84
C PRO A 175 -9.08 -11.26 13.38
N VAL A 176 -10.15 -11.17 12.59
CA VAL A 176 -10.09 -10.85 11.14
C VAL A 176 -9.33 -9.55 10.87
N SER A 177 -9.47 -8.54 11.75
CA SER A 177 -8.72 -7.27 11.62
C SER A 177 -7.21 -7.46 11.65
N TYR A 178 -6.71 -8.35 12.49
CA TYR A 178 -5.29 -8.68 12.57
C TYR A 178 -4.80 -9.42 11.31
N LEU A 179 -5.60 -10.38 10.82
CA LEU A 179 -5.26 -11.09 9.59
C LEU A 179 -5.22 -10.16 8.37
N LYS A 180 -6.12 -9.18 8.30
CA LYS A 180 -6.08 -8.14 7.25
C LYS A 180 -4.78 -7.34 7.31
N GLN A 181 -4.33 -6.94 8.51
CA GLN A 181 -3.03 -6.26 8.68
C GLN A 181 -1.85 -7.14 8.23
N ILE A 182 -1.89 -8.45 8.53
CA ILE A 182 -0.87 -9.38 8.03
C ILE A 182 -0.88 -9.40 6.50
N ILE A 183 -2.04 -9.52 5.85
CA ILE A 183 -2.15 -9.53 4.39
C ILE A 183 -1.59 -8.23 3.78
N ASP A 184 -1.89 -7.07 4.37
CA ASP A 184 -1.33 -5.79 3.92
C ASP A 184 0.20 -5.77 4.04
N MET A 185 0.76 -6.29 5.14
CA MET A 185 2.21 -6.43 5.31
C MET A 185 2.83 -7.41 4.30
N LEU A 186 2.15 -8.53 4.01
CA LEU A 186 2.60 -9.50 3.01
C LEU A 186 2.64 -8.88 1.61
N ALA A 187 1.62 -8.09 1.26
CA ALA A 187 1.58 -7.34 0.01
C ALA A 187 2.76 -6.36 -0.09
N LEU A 188 3.07 -5.63 0.98
CA LEU A 188 4.21 -4.69 1.07
C LEU A 188 5.55 -5.38 0.81
N HIS A 189 5.69 -6.63 1.21
CA HIS A 189 6.89 -7.45 1.04
C HIS A 189 6.87 -8.35 -0.20
N ASN A 190 5.93 -8.15 -1.11
CA ASN A 190 5.79 -8.90 -2.37
C ASN A 190 5.65 -10.42 -2.15
N ILE A 191 5.03 -10.83 -1.04
CA ILE A 191 4.67 -12.23 -0.77
C ILE A 191 3.49 -12.60 -1.66
N ASN A 192 3.56 -13.77 -2.32
CA ASN A 192 2.54 -14.20 -3.28
C ASN A 192 1.73 -15.43 -2.84
N TYR A 193 2.11 -16.07 -1.72
CA TYR A 193 1.38 -17.18 -1.14
C TYR A 193 1.08 -16.94 0.33
N PHE A 194 -0.20 -16.95 0.68
CA PHE A 194 -0.67 -16.89 2.06
C PHE A 194 -1.26 -18.24 2.45
N HIS A 195 -0.57 -18.97 3.33
CA HIS A 195 -1.07 -20.21 3.90
C HIS A 195 -1.82 -19.92 5.21
N TRP A 196 -3.12 -19.95 5.15
CA TRP A 196 -3.97 -19.78 6.31
C TRP A 196 -4.29 -21.15 6.92
N HIS A 197 -3.60 -21.53 8.00
CA HIS A 197 -3.77 -22.80 8.68
C HIS A 197 -4.98 -22.71 9.63
N LEU A 198 -6.13 -23.20 9.16
CA LEU A 198 -7.44 -22.99 9.77
C LEU A 198 -7.88 -24.12 10.70
N THR A 199 -7.28 -25.31 10.61
CA THR A 199 -7.81 -26.50 11.28
C THR A 199 -6.71 -27.29 11.95
N GLU A 200 -6.90 -27.59 13.23
CA GLU A 200 -5.99 -28.37 14.04
C GLU A 200 -6.78 -29.07 15.18
N ASP A 201 -6.21 -30.06 15.84
CA ASP A 201 -6.82 -30.72 17.01
C ASP A 201 -7.06 -29.75 18.19
N GLN A 202 -6.22 -28.72 18.32
CA GLN A 202 -6.36 -27.67 19.33
C GLN A 202 -7.40 -26.60 18.98
N GLY A 203 -7.89 -26.55 17.75
CA GLY A 203 -8.91 -25.60 17.36
C GLY A 203 -9.31 -25.68 15.89
N TRP A 204 -10.59 -25.86 15.65
CA TRP A 204 -11.20 -25.77 14.34
C TRP A 204 -11.72 -24.36 14.08
N ARG A 205 -11.19 -23.64 13.07
CA ARG A 205 -11.44 -22.21 12.89
C ARG A 205 -12.29 -21.84 11.68
N ILE A 206 -12.69 -22.79 10.85
CA ILE A 206 -13.52 -22.50 9.68
C ILE A 206 -14.94 -23.05 9.88
N GLU A 207 -15.97 -22.18 9.71
CA GLU A 207 -17.36 -22.61 9.74
C GLU A 207 -17.67 -23.50 8.53
N ILE A 208 -18.25 -24.67 8.79
CA ILE A 208 -18.85 -25.51 7.78
C ILE A 208 -20.32 -25.74 8.18
N LYS A 209 -21.22 -25.01 7.52
CA LYS A 209 -22.66 -25.01 7.85
C LYS A 209 -23.29 -26.39 7.91
N LYS A 210 -22.80 -27.35 7.11
CA LYS A 210 -23.24 -28.76 7.11
C LYS A 210 -22.80 -29.51 8.37
N TYR A 211 -21.74 -29.04 9.03
CA TYR A 211 -21.15 -29.72 10.21
C TYR A 211 -20.94 -28.71 11.36
N PRO A 212 -22.02 -28.17 11.96
CA PRO A 212 -21.93 -27.04 12.90
C PRO A 212 -21.12 -27.39 14.15
N LYS A 213 -21.11 -28.66 14.59
CA LYS A 213 -20.33 -29.11 15.76
C LYS A 213 -18.82 -28.90 15.61
N LEU A 214 -18.29 -28.73 14.37
CA LEU A 214 -16.88 -28.41 14.16
C LEU A 214 -16.51 -27.04 14.73
N THR A 215 -17.44 -26.09 14.73
CA THR A 215 -17.23 -24.78 15.34
C THR A 215 -17.87 -24.66 16.72
N GLU A 216 -19.04 -25.23 16.96
CA GLU A 216 -19.69 -25.19 18.27
C GLU A 216 -18.85 -25.84 19.39
N ILE A 217 -18.16 -26.94 19.06
CA ILE A 217 -17.32 -27.71 20.00
C ILE A 217 -15.84 -27.53 19.67
N GLY A 218 -15.45 -27.75 18.42
CA GLY A 218 -14.07 -27.82 18.00
C GLY A 218 -13.35 -26.45 18.00
N SER A 219 -14.08 -25.33 18.05
CA SER A 219 -13.47 -24.00 18.16
C SER A 219 -13.12 -23.61 19.60
N ILE A 220 -13.51 -24.39 20.58
CA ILE A 220 -13.39 -24.06 22.00
C ILE A 220 -12.39 -24.98 22.67
N ARG A 221 -11.45 -24.40 23.39
CA ARG A 221 -10.46 -25.10 24.21
C ARG A 221 -10.48 -24.52 25.62
N PRO A 222 -10.60 -25.35 26.71
CA PRO A 222 -10.71 -24.85 28.07
C PRO A 222 -9.41 -24.27 28.60
N ARG A 223 -8.26 -24.72 28.07
CA ARG A 223 -6.92 -24.32 28.50
C ARG A 223 -5.90 -24.61 27.42
N THR A 224 -4.75 -23.98 27.45
CA THR A 224 -3.63 -24.18 26.52
C THR A 224 -2.46 -24.85 27.23
N LEU A 225 -1.84 -25.84 26.59
CA LEU A 225 -0.62 -26.46 27.07
C LEU A 225 0.55 -25.48 26.88
N ILE A 226 1.16 -25.04 27.99
CA ILE A 226 2.30 -24.12 27.98
C ILE A 226 3.60 -24.91 27.91
N ASP A 227 3.71 -25.95 28.72
CA ASP A 227 4.90 -26.79 28.78
C ASP A 227 4.50 -28.28 28.65
N ARG A 228 5.06 -28.91 27.62
CA ARG A 228 4.79 -30.30 27.28
C ARG A 228 5.48 -31.28 28.25
N GLU A 229 6.66 -30.94 28.77
CA GLU A 229 7.42 -31.81 29.65
C GLU A 229 6.78 -31.89 31.05
N THR A 230 6.37 -30.74 31.58
CA THR A 230 5.74 -30.63 32.92
C THR A 230 4.21 -30.78 32.86
N GLN A 231 3.60 -30.89 31.65
CA GLN A 231 2.15 -30.90 31.45
C GLN A 231 1.45 -29.69 32.10
N THR A 232 2.11 -28.53 32.05
CA THR A 232 1.58 -27.29 32.64
C THR A 232 0.65 -26.58 31.65
N TYR A 233 -0.51 -26.13 32.15
CA TYR A 233 -1.54 -25.44 31.36
C TYR A 233 -1.75 -24.01 31.89
N ASP A 234 -2.23 -23.11 31.01
CA ASP A 234 -2.51 -21.71 31.37
C ASP A 234 -3.88 -21.52 32.05
N GLU A 235 -4.71 -22.56 32.10
CA GLU A 235 -6.07 -22.55 32.67
C GLU A 235 -6.98 -21.45 32.08
N THR A 236 -6.64 -20.93 30.87
CA THR A 236 -7.36 -19.86 30.19
C THR A 236 -8.14 -20.42 29.01
N PRO A 237 -9.48 -20.29 28.98
CA PRO A 237 -10.28 -20.71 27.84
C PRO A 237 -9.90 -19.93 26.57
N HIS A 238 -9.79 -20.64 25.46
CA HIS A 238 -9.47 -20.08 24.16
C HIS A 238 -10.50 -20.52 23.12
N SER A 239 -11.05 -19.56 22.36
CA SER A 239 -12.10 -19.84 21.38
C SER A 239 -12.07 -18.85 20.23
N GLY A 240 -12.75 -19.20 19.13
CA GLY A 240 -12.97 -18.33 17.97
C GLY A 240 -13.01 -19.15 16.68
N PHE A 241 -13.72 -18.64 15.69
CA PHE A 241 -13.77 -19.19 14.34
C PHE A 241 -14.16 -18.11 13.34
N TYR A 242 -14.00 -18.41 12.06
CA TYR A 242 -14.31 -17.52 10.94
C TYR A 242 -15.55 -18.04 10.20
N THR A 243 -16.43 -17.11 9.79
CA THR A 243 -17.69 -17.35 9.05
C THR A 243 -17.56 -17.02 7.57
#